data_d5dd335ef08605ac8add40c226b3f0d7
#
_entry.id   d5dd335ef08605ac8add40c226b3f0d7
#
_cell.length_a   1.000
_cell.length_b   1.000
_cell.length_c   1.000
_cell.angle_alpha   90.00
_cell.angle_beta   90.00
_cell.angle_gamma   90.00
#
_symmetry.space_group_name_H-M   'P 1'
#
loop_
_entity.id
_entity.type
_entity.pdbx_description
1 polymer ?
#
loop_
_entity_poly.entity_id
_entity_poly.type
_entity_poly.pdbx_seq_one_letter_code
_entity_poly.pdbx_strand_id
1 'polypeptide(L)'
;IYKEIIIPDLEFAVEWLDKGNDATTTQPTKKAALGMLAKVCLQTKEYATDEYIPEALDAAKKLITDCESGGSTYGAYMYPTYEEVFAEKNNKENKEALWKHRWYAGSDGHGSSNGNFKLNRNDEKFLCNINKFGAREDNQTSRLTWEGSQAGIFMPTQYLLNLYVQQDGTLDPRFHKSFTTQWNANRNYEWDESSKNNFGKEDAIVGKKLNTGDLAIKIVMPQDADYAAEVSKKVTANYLIVDYKDVYDDANKNVITERGAGENMFRYFYPSLNKHNSSNYYVANASKKRNGNLNATFIIRMAEIYLIAAEADIYLNGGANAMGYINKVRQRAGATLLTGSASVRTVLDERGRELCGEYCRFYDLKRTGMFKDNSYLQATHPDLARYFKPEYALRPISTTFTNGINNGAEYQNPGY
;
A
#
# COMPACT_ATOMS: atom_id res chain seq x y z
N ILE A 1 2.76 -24.16 -17.19
CA ILE A 1 2.37 -22.82 -17.67
C ILE A 1 3.57 -21.88 -17.61
N TYR A 2 4.27 -21.70 -16.46
CA TYR A 2 5.44 -20.80 -16.35
C TYR A 2 6.52 -21.16 -17.38
N LYS A 3 6.96 -22.40 -17.38
CA LYS A 3 8.04 -22.92 -18.25
C LYS A 3 7.70 -22.91 -19.74
N GLU A 4 6.46 -23.17 -20.08
CA GLU A 4 6.04 -23.44 -21.47
C GLU A 4 5.37 -22.25 -22.15
N ILE A 5 4.88 -21.28 -21.37
CA ILE A 5 4.11 -20.17 -21.91
C ILE A 5 4.65 -18.83 -21.38
N ILE A 6 4.52 -18.55 -20.06
CA ILE A 6 4.69 -17.21 -19.54
C ILE A 6 6.13 -16.71 -19.68
N ILE A 7 7.13 -17.53 -19.29
CA ILE A 7 8.54 -17.13 -19.36
C ILE A 7 8.99 -17.00 -20.81
N PRO A 8 8.77 -17.99 -21.71
CA PRO A 8 9.11 -17.85 -23.12
C PRO A 8 8.45 -16.64 -23.80
N ASP A 9 7.18 -16.34 -23.48
CA ASP A 9 6.49 -15.18 -24.05
C ASP A 9 7.10 -13.86 -23.56
N LEU A 10 7.55 -13.81 -22.30
CA LEU A 10 8.24 -12.63 -21.76
C LEU A 10 9.64 -12.48 -22.34
N GLU A 11 10.39 -13.56 -22.54
CA GLU A 11 11.69 -13.55 -23.22
C GLU A 11 11.55 -13.06 -24.66
N PHE A 12 10.55 -13.56 -25.39
CA PHE A 12 10.20 -13.07 -26.72
C PHE A 12 9.86 -11.58 -26.69
N ALA A 13 9.07 -11.15 -25.73
CA ALA A 13 8.72 -9.74 -25.58
C ALA A 13 9.96 -8.86 -25.27
N VAL A 14 10.91 -9.34 -24.46
CA VAL A 14 12.18 -8.66 -24.20
C VAL A 14 13.00 -8.52 -25.49
N GLU A 15 13.00 -9.52 -26.34
CA GLU A 15 13.74 -9.47 -27.61
C GLU A 15 13.13 -8.47 -28.60
N TRP A 16 11.79 -8.51 -28.78
CA TRP A 16 11.12 -7.86 -29.89
C TRP A 16 10.48 -6.51 -29.59
N LEU A 17 10.18 -6.20 -28.33
CA LEU A 17 9.61 -4.89 -27.99
C LEU A 17 10.65 -3.79 -28.06
N ASP A 18 10.19 -2.61 -28.48
CA ASP A 18 11.01 -1.39 -28.50
C ASP A 18 11.20 -0.83 -27.08
N LYS A 19 12.23 0.00 -26.93
CA LYS A 19 12.44 0.80 -25.72
C LYS A 19 11.18 1.61 -25.36
N GLY A 20 10.47 2.11 -26.36
CA GLY A 20 9.27 2.93 -26.21
C GLY A 20 9.56 4.35 -25.78
N ASN A 21 8.49 5.16 -25.78
CA ASN A 21 8.53 6.53 -25.27
C ASN A 21 7.71 6.58 -23.97
N ASP A 22 8.33 6.94 -22.87
CA ASP A 22 7.70 6.98 -21.54
C ASP A 22 6.51 7.93 -21.44
N ALA A 23 6.51 9.01 -22.23
CA ALA A 23 5.47 10.03 -22.16
C ALA A 23 4.10 9.54 -22.67
N THR A 24 4.09 8.56 -23.57
CA THR A 24 2.87 8.17 -24.30
C THR A 24 2.41 6.73 -24.06
N THR A 25 3.23 5.88 -23.42
CA THR A 25 2.97 4.45 -23.44
C THR A 25 1.99 3.97 -22.40
N THR A 26 0.84 3.57 -22.89
CA THR A 26 -0.01 2.52 -22.28
C THR A 26 0.37 1.13 -22.78
N GLN A 27 1.23 1.06 -23.80
CA GLN A 27 1.70 -0.19 -24.40
C GLN A 27 2.88 -0.75 -23.62
N PRO A 28 3.02 -2.08 -23.54
CA PRO A 28 4.20 -2.71 -22.98
C PRO A 28 5.46 -2.29 -23.76
N THR A 29 6.54 -2.04 -23.03
CA THR A 29 7.84 -1.70 -23.59
C THR A 29 8.86 -2.75 -23.19
N LYS A 30 10.05 -2.72 -23.78
CA LYS A 30 11.13 -3.64 -23.42
C LYS A 30 11.45 -3.62 -21.91
N LYS A 31 11.48 -2.44 -21.27
CA LYS A 31 11.69 -2.35 -19.82
C LYS A 31 10.53 -2.98 -19.01
N ALA A 32 9.30 -2.85 -19.50
CA ALA A 32 8.13 -3.48 -18.87
C ALA A 32 8.23 -5.01 -18.95
N ALA A 33 8.56 -5.54 -20.13
CA ALA A 33 8.76 -6.98 -20.32
C ALA A 33 9.89 -7.53 -19.45
N LEU A 34 11.02 -6.83 -19.39
CA LEU A 34 12.18 -7.22 -18.57
C LEU A 34 11.85 -7.17 -17.07
N GLY A 35 11.12 -6.15 -16.62
CA GLY A 35 10.67 -6.07 -15.23
C GLY A 35 9.67 -7.18 -14.86
N MET A 36 8.75 -7.50 -15.77
CA MET A 36 7.82 -8.60 -15.58
C MET A 36 8.53 -9.96 -15.60
N LEU A 37 9.53 -10.14 -16.47
CA LEU A 37 10.35 -11.36 -16.49
C LEU A 37 11.04 -11.55 -15.14
N ALA A 38 11.72 -10.54 -14.60
CA ALA A 38 12.34 -10.60 -13.29
C ALA A 38 11.33 -10.99 -12.19
N LYS A 39 10.15 -10.35 -12.19
CA LYS A 39 9.10 -10.61 -11.21
C LYS A 39 8.50 -12.01 -11.32
N VAL A 40 8.22 -12.47 -12.54
CA VAL A 40 7.60 -13.77 -12.81
C VAL A 40 8.59 -14.90 -12.51
N CYS A 41 9.84 -14.77 -12.93
CA CYS A 41 10.89 -15.75 -12.61
C CYS A 41 11.10 -15.89 -11.10
N LEU A 42 11.14 -14.79 -10.36
CA LEU A 42 11.19 -14.86 -8.89
C LEU A 42 9.94 -15.52 -8.29
N GLN A 43 8.75 -15.29 -8.86
CA GLN A 43 7.48 -15.86 -8.39
C GLN A 43 7.45 -17.39 -8.50
N THR A 44 8.25 -18.01 -9.37
CA THR A 44 8.34 -19.48 -9.47
C THR A 44 8.79 -20.14 -8.18
N LYS A 45 9.44 -19.41 -7.28
CA LYS A 45 9.82 -19.88 -5.95
C LYS A 45 8.63 -20.40 -5.13
N GLU A 46 7.41 -19.94 -5.43
CA GLU A 46 6.16 -20.45 -4.87
C GLU A 46 6.02 -21.98 -5.02
N TYR A 47 6.61 -22.55 -6.08
CA TYR A 47 6.58 -23.98 -6.38
C TYR A 47 7.84 -24.72 -5.89
N ALA A 48 8.59 -24.12 -4.97
CA ALA A 48 9.83 -24.66 -4.39
C ALA A 48 10.91 -25.00 -5.44
N THR A 49 10.94 -24.25 -6.56
CA THR A 49 11.96 -24.38 -7.58
C THR A 49 12.89 -23.17 -7.60
N ASP A 50 14.17 -23.39 -7.84
CA ASP A 50 15.18 -22.35 -8.06
C ASP A 50 15.57 -22.22 -9.54
N GLU A 51 14.95 -23.00 -10.44
CA GLU A 51 15.29 -23.07 -11.87
C GLU A 51 15.38 -21.69 -12.55
N TYR A 52 14.47 -20.77 -12.21
CA TYR A 52 14.37 -19.46 -12.84
C TYR A 52 14.89 -18.29 -11.98
N ILE A 53 15.45 -18.58 -10.80
CA ILE A 53 16.01 -17.51 -9.95
C ILE A 53 17.23 -16.83 -10.59
N PRO A 54 18.14 -17.56 -11.31
CA PRO A 54 19.20 -16.90 -12.07
C PRO A 54 18.67 -15.91 -13.11
N GLU A 55 17.62 -16.26 -13.84
CA GLU A 55 16.97 -15.37 -14.82
C GLU A 55 16.34 -14.14 -14.15
N ALA A 56 15.69 -14.33 -12.99
CA ALA A 56 15.15 -13.22 -12.22
C ALA A 56 16.25 -12.21 -11.83
N LEU A 57 17.41 -12.70 -11.38
CA LEU A 57 18.53 -11.84 -11.01
C LEU A 57 19.16 -11.17 -12.22
N ASP A 58 19.33 -11.89 -13.34
CA ASP A 58 19.90 -11.33 -14.57
C ASP A 58 19.03 -10.23 -15.16
N ALA A 59 17.73 -10.47 -15.29
CA ALA A 59 16.77 -9.47 -15.77
C ALA A 59 16.73 -8.23 -14.87
N ALA A 60 16.76 -8.41 -13.55
CA ALA A 60 16.83 -7.30 -12.60
C ALA A 60 18.14 -6.51 -12.74
N LYS A 61 19.29 -7.18 -12.85
CA LYS A 61 20.61 -6.55 -13.04
C LYS A 61 20.69 -5.75 -14.34
N LYS A 62 20.11 -6.21 -15.44
CA LYS A 62 20.05 -5.45 -16.70
C LYS A 62 19.35 -4.11 -16.49
N LEU A 63 18.22 -4.09 -15.81
CA LEU A 63 17.48 -2.85 -15.50
C LEU A 63 18.23 -1.96 -14.51
N ILE A 64 18.85 -2.52 -13.47
CA ILE A 64 19.63 -1.78 -12.48
C ILE A 64 20.84 -1.10 -13.17
N THR A 65 21.59 -1.85 -13.97
CA THR A 65 22.74 -1.32 -14.70
C THR A 65 22.33 -0.20 -15.66
N ASP A 66 21.23 -0.36 -16.38
CA ASP A 66 20.71 0.69 -17.25
C ASP A 66 20.28 1.94 -16.46
N CYS A 67 19.57 1.76 -15.35
CA CYS A 67 19.15 2.85 -14.47
C CYS A 67 20.35 3.64 -13.91
N GLU A 68 21.38 2.95 -13.45
CA GLU A 68 22.60 3.55 -12.90
C GLU A 68 23.49 4.19 -13.99
N SER A 69 23.31 3.80 -15.26
CA SER A 69 24.00 4.38 -16.44
C SER A 69 23.19 5.47 -17.14
N GLY A 70 22.11 5.95 -16.54
CA GLY A 70 21.26 7.02 -17.08
C GLY A 70 20.15 6.57 -18.03
N GLY A 71 19.81 5.28 -18.08
CA GLY A 71 18.63 4.76 -18.77
C GLY A 71 18.73 4.76 -20.31
N SER A 72 19.95 4.68 -20.87
CA SER A 72 20.15 4.79 -22.31
C SER A 72 19.63 3.58 -23.09
N THR A 73 19.67 2.38 -22.50
CA THR A 73 19.32 1.12 -23.20
C THR A 73 17.84 0.79 -23.08
N TYR A 74 17.30 0.80 -21.88
CA TYR A 74 15.90 0.37 -21.61
C TYR A 74 15.00 1.54 -21.17
N GLY A 75 15.56 2.68 -20.78
CA GLY A 75 14.83 3.79 -20.18
C GLY A 75 14.50 3.55 -18.69
N ALA A 76 15.28 2.70 -18.02
CA ALA A 76 15.12 2.49 -16.60
C ALA A 76 15.56 3.74 -15.82
N TYR A 77 14.73 4.14 -14.85
CA TYR A 77 14.96 5.36 -14.09
C TYR A 77 14.45 5.22 -12.67
N MET A 78 15.17 5.78 -11.72
CA MET A 78 14.76 5.90 -10.32
C MET A 78 14.78 7.38 -9.93
N TYR A 79 13.67 7.89 -9.40
CA TYR A 79 13.63 9.27 -8.92
C TYR A 79 14.59 9.49 -7.76
N PRO A 80 15.22 10.68 -7.67
CA PRO A 80 16.13 11.02 -6.57
C PRO A 80 15.48 10.96 -5.19
N THR A 81 14.19 11.24 -5.11
CA THR A 81 13.45 11.25 -3.84
C THR A 81 12.19 10.38 -3.91
N TYR A 82 11.75 9.91 -2.76
CA TYR A 82 10.53 9.10 -2.66
C TYR A 82 9.27 9.90 -3.02
N GLU A 83 9.22 11.19 -2.68
CA GLU A 83 8.09 12.05 -2.99
C GLU A 83 7.86 12.22 -4.49
N GLU A 84 8.93 12.30 -5.27
CA GLU A 84 8.83 12.47 -6.72
C GLU A 84 8.15 11.28 -7.39
N VAL A 85 8.27 10.07 -6.83
CA VAL A 85 7.60 8.88 -7.36
C VAL A 85 6.09 9.04 -7.33
N PHE A 86 5.56 9.56 -6.23
CA PHE A 86 4.12 9.67 -5.99
C PHE A 86 3.57 11.09 -6.20
N ALA A 87 4.42 12.03 -6.60
CA ALA A 87 3.97 13.37 -6.93
C ALA A 87 2.95 13.33 -8.10
N GLU A 88 1.78 13.94 -7.90
CA GLU A 88 0.69 13.88 -8.87
C GLU A 88 1.12 14.38 -10.25
N LYS A 89 1.95 15.45 -10.31
CA LYS A 89 2.52 15.98 -11.56
C LYS A 89 3.33 14.95 -12.37
N ASN A 90 3.92 13.97 -11.68
CA ASN A 90 4.75 12.93 -12.30
C ASN A 90 3.95 11.66 -12.62
N ASN A 91 2.72 11.52 -12.13
CA ASN A 91 2.00 10.26 -12.15
C ASN A 91 1.79 9.70 -13.56
N LYS A 92 1.25 10.51 -14.47
CA LYS A 92 0.91 10.06 -15.84
C LYS A 92 2.13 9.72 -16.68
N GLU A 93 3.23 10.46 -16.48
CA GLU A 93 4.50 10.30 -17.19
C GLU A 93 5.61 9.80 -16.25
N ASN A 94 5.21 8.94 -15.31
CA ASN A 94 6.13 8.44 -14.30
C ASN A 94 7.27 7.64 -14.92
N LYS A 95 8.50 8.12 -14.73
CA LYS A 95 9.71 7.53 -15.32
C LYS A 95 10.17 6.28 -14.55
N GLU A 96 9.92 6.22 -13.23
CA GLU A 96 10.29 5.06 -12.40
C GLU A 96 9.39 3.85 -12.66
N ALA A 97 8.14 4.07 -13.05
CA ALA A 97 7.25 2.99 -13.43
C ALA A 97 7.78 2.30 -14.71
N LEU A 98 8.04 1.01 -14.61
CA LEU A 98 8.39 0.17 -15.78
C LEU A 98 7.12 -0.16 -16.56
N TRP A 99 6.03 -0.38 -15.84
CA TRP A 99 4.70 -0.57 -16.41
C TRP A 99 3.65 0.01 -15.51
N LYS A 100 2.62 0.66 -16.14
CA LYS A 100 1.52 1.33 -15.42
C LYS A 100 0.19 1.10 -16.11
N HIS A 101 -0.86 0.96 -15.32
CA HIS A 101 -2.24 0.97 -15.80
C HIS A 101 -2.76 2.41 -15.77
N ARG A 102 -3.21 2.93 -16.92
CA ARG A 102 -3.78 4.28 -17.03
C ARG A 102 -5.30 4.21 -16.95
N TRP A 103 -5.85 5.13 -16.20
CA TRP A 103 -7.28 5.33 -16.09
C TRP A 103 -7.71 6.51 -16.94
N TYR A 104 -8.90 6.47 -17.48
CA TYR A 104 -9.43 7.55 -18.30
C TYR A 104 -10.92 7.79 -18.03
N ALA A 105 -11.34 9.07 -18.16
CA ALA A 105 -12.73 9.47 -18.19
C ALA A 105 -13.17 9.49 -19.65
N GLY A 106 -14.01 8.55 -20.06
CA GLY A 106 -14.49 8.49 -21.42
C GLY A 106 -15.89 7.90 -21.51
N SER A 107 -16.64 8.38 -22.47
CA SER A 107 -17.97 7.88 -22.85
C SER A 107 -17.91 6.96 -24.07
N ASP A 108 -16.84 6.18 -24.20
CA ASP A 108 -16.54 5.31 -25.35
C ASP A 108 -17.48 4.11 -25.53
N GLY A 109 -18.65 4.11 -24.89
CA GLY A 109 -19.66 3.07 -25.02
C GLY A 109 -19.34 1.74 -24.33
N HIS A 110 -18.13 1.56 -23.82
CA HIS A 110 -17.70 0.34 -23.13
C HIS A 110 -17.88 0.39 -21.59
N GLY A 111 -18.48 1.45 -21.08
CA GLY A 111 -18.83 1.59 -19.65
C GLY A 111 -20.26 1.13 -19.40
N SER A 112 -20.49 0.30 -18.41
CA SER A 112 -21.83 0.15 -17.82
C SER A 112 -22.34 1.52 -17.41
N SER A 113 -23.65 1.69 -17.33
CA SER A 113 -24.34 2.92 -16.89
C SER A 113 -23.83 3.51 -15.57
N ASN A 114 -22.97 2.80 -14.88
CA ASN A 114 -22.32 3.20 -13.64
C ASN A 114 -20.90 3.74 -13.80
N GLY A 115 -20.40 4.08 -14.95
CA GLY A 115 -19.16 4.85 -15.20
C GLY A 115 -17.90 4.55 -14.34
N ASN A 116 -18.05 3.74 -13.31
CA ASN A 116 -17.13 3.58 -12.19
C ASN A 116 -15.93 2.66 -12.47
N PHE A 117 -15.98 1.86 -13.51
CA PHE A 117 -14.91 0.87 -13.79
C PHE A 117 -13.68 1.46 -14.47
N LYS A 118 -13.75 2.72 -14.89
CA LYS A 118 -12.67 3.41 -15.62
C LYS A 118 -11.86 4.38 -14.78
N LEU A 119 -12.16 4.50 -13.50
CA LEU A 119 -11.53 5.45 -12.61
C LEU A 119 -10.76 4.73 -11.50
N ASN A 120 -9.60 5.29 -11.15
CA ASN A 120 -8.83 4.82 -10.01
C ASN A 120 -9.58 5.19 -8.71
N ARG A 121 -9.90 4.19 -7.89
CA ARG A 121 -10.52 4.37 -6.57
C ARG A 121 -9.65 3.79 -5.45
N ASN A 122 -8.38 3.56 -5.74
CA ASN A 122 -7.48 2.98 -4.74
C ASN A 122 -7.26 3.88 -3.54
N ASP A 123 -7.31 5.20 -3.76
CA ASP A 123 -7.22 6.19 -2.68
C ASP A 123 -8.31 6.01 -1.62
N GLU A 124 -9.56 5.73 -2.04
CA GLU A 124 -10.68 5.58 -1.11
C GLU A 124 -10.54 4.36 -0.18
N LYS A 125 -9.86 3.31 -0.63
CA LYS A 125 -9.75 2.06 0.13
C LYS A 125 -8.87 2.18 1.38
N PHE A 126 -7.92 3.09 1.35
CA PHE A 126 -6.92 3.26 2.40
C PHE A 126 -7.23 4.42 3.37
N LEU A 127 -8.29 5.18 3.11
CA LEU A 127 -8.66 6.31 3.96
C LEU A 127 -9.37 5.83 5.23
N CYS A 128 -9.05 6.46 6.36
CA CYS A 128 -9.75 6.20 7.61
C CYS A 128 -11.20 6.70 7.57
N ASN A 129 -12.04 6.18 8.46
CA ASN A 129 -13.46 6.51 8.50
C ASN A 129 -13.73 7.76 9.34
N ILE A 130 -13.45 8.93 8.78
CA ILE A 130 -13.63 10.22 9.45
C ILE A 130 -15.09 10.59 9.72
N ASN A 131 -16.07 9.87 9.13
CA ASN A 131 -17.49 10.14 9.39
C ASN A 131 -17.90 9.83 10.83
N LYS A 132 -17.07 9.09 11.56
CA LYS A 132 -17.29 8.81 12.99
C LYS A 132 -16.98 10.00 13.89
N PHE A 133 -16.42 11.09 13.34
CA PHE A 133 -16.24 12.35 14.04
C PHE A 133 -17.08 13.44 13.40
N GLY A 134 -18.13 13.88 14.12
CA GLY A 134 -19.04 14.92 13.65
C GLY A 134 -19.90 14.55 12.44
N ALA A 135 -20.09 13.26 12.17
CA ALA A 135 -20.92 12.79 11.08
C ALA A 135 -22.41 13.00 11.39
N ARG A 136 -23.13 13.63 10.49
CA ARG A 136 -24.58 13.56 10.38
C ARG A 136 -24.98 12.72 9.18
N GLU A 137 -26.18 12.16 9.23
CA GLU A 137 -26.71 11.11 8.34
C GLU A 137 -26.91 11.48 6.87
N ASP A 138 -26.73 12.71 6.47
CA ASP A 138 -26.88 13.14 5.07
C ASP A 138 -25.60 12.91 4.27
N ASN A 139 -25.40 11.75 4.08
CA ASN A 139 -24.56 10.89 3.20
C ASN A 139 -23.48 11.46 2.29
N GLN A 140 -23.26 12.74 2.02
CA GLN A 140 -22.25 13.14 1.02
C GLN A 140 -21.68 14.57 1.12
N THR A 141 -22.30 15.46 1.87
CA THR A 141 -21.79 16.83 2.05
C THR A 141 -21.25 17.08 3.45
N SER A 142 -21.34 16.08 4.31
CA SER A 142 -21.20 16.20 5.76
C SER A 142 -19.87 15.70 6.33
N ARG A 143 -18.84 15.53 5.50
CA ARG A 143 -17.50 15.15 5.99
C ARG A 143 -16.87 16.34 6.70
N LEU A 144 -16.46 16.16 7.93
CA LEU A 144 -15.75 17.18 8.69
C LEU A 144 -14.42 17.52 8.03
N THR A 145 -13.79 16.54 7.39
CA THR A 145 -12.50 16.69 6.71
C THR A 145 -12.62 16.42 5.21
N TRP A 146 -11.73 17.03 4.44
CA TRP A 146 -11.75 17.00 2.97
C TRP A 146 -11.49 15.62 2.36
N GLU A 147 -10.64 14.81 2.97
CA GLU A 147 -10.03 13.64 2.35
C GLU A 147 -10.45 12.29 2.93
N GLY A 148 -11.51 12.22 3.71
CA GLY A 148 -11.91 10.96 4.33
C GLY A 148 -12.86 10.11 3.51
N SER A 149 -12.82 8.81 3.74
CA SER A 149 -13.75 7.82 3.17
C SER A 149 -14.82 7.43 4.18
N GLN A 150 -15.99 7.04 3.67
CA GLN A 150 -17.06 6.48 4.51
C GLN A 150 -16.78 5.03 4.92
N ALA A 151 -15.94 4.31 4.17
CA ALA A 151 -15.85 2.87 4.29
C ALA A 151 -14.67 2.38 5.13
N GLY A 152 -13.48 3.00 5.02
CA GLY A 152 -12.28 2.53 5.70
C GLY A 152 -12.02 1.05 5.43
N ILE A 153 -11.69 0.67 4.18
CA ILE A 153 -11.63 -0.75 3.78
C ILE A 153 -10.32 -1.39 4.23
N PHE A 154 -9.20 -0.66 4.11
CA PHE A 154 -7.87 -1.13 4.48
C PHE A 154 -7.25 -0.24 5.54
N MET A 155 -6.84 -0.85 6.62
CA MET A 155 -6.15 -0.25 7.74
C MET A 155 -4.72 -0.83 7.80
N PRO A 156 -3.68 -0.01 8.07
CA PRO A 156 -2.34 -0.55 8.27
C PRO A 156 -2.30 -1.44 9.52
N THR A 157 -1.61 -2.58 9.44
CA THR A 157 -1.34 -3.39 10.62
C THR A 157 -0.34 -2.67 11.52
N GLN A 158 -0.38 -2.97 12.82
CA GLN A 158 0.62 -2.49 13.77
C GLN A 158 2.04 -2.84 13.30
N TYR A 159 2.23 -4.06 12.81
CA TYR A 159 3.52 -4.50 12.26
C TYR A 159 4.01 -3.57 11.15
N LEU A 160 3.15 -3.22 10.19
CA LEU A 160 3.52 -2.30 9.11
C LEU A 160 3.95 -0.94 9.64
N LEU A 161 3.22 -0.37 10.59
CA LEU A 161 3.57 0.92 11.19
C LEU A 161 4.92 0.84 11.93
N ASN A 162 5.14 -0.24 12.67
CA ASN A 162 6.40 -0.47 13.39
C ASN A 162 7.60 -0.69 12.45
N LEU A 163 7.40 -1.17 11.23
CA LEU A 163 8.47 -1.22 10.23
C LEU A 163 9.06 0.16 9.92
N TYR A 164 8.28 1.23 10.04
CA TYR A 164 8.77 2.59 9.82
C TYR A 164 9.54 3.15 11.02
N VAL A 165 9.59 2.46 12.15
CA VAL A 165 10.47 2.85 13.27
C VAL A 165 11.87 2.36 12.96
N GLN A 166 12.82 3.28 12.84
CA GLN A 166 14.22 2.99 12.56
C GLN A 166 14.96 2.53 13.81
N GLN A 167 16.18 2.01 13.66
CA GLN A 167 16.99 1.51 14.79
C GLN A 167 17.34 2.59 15.81
N ASP A 168 17.43 3.84 15.37
CA ASP A 168 17.67 5.01 16.24
C ASP A 168 16.41 5.54 16.94
N GLY A 169 15.27 4.86 16.75
CA GLY A 169 13.98 5.25 17.32
C GLY A 169 13.24 6.34 16.54
N THR A 170 13.80 6.88 15.46
CA THR A 170 13.13 7.86 14.60
C THR A 170 12.20 7.18 13.58
N LEU A 171 11.28 7.95 12.99
CA LEU A 171 10.48 7.45 11.87
C LEU A 171 11.29 7.48 10.58
N ASP A 172 11.17 6.41 9.79
CA ASP A 172 11.61 6.38 8.40
C ASP A 172 10.96 7.54 7.64
N PRO A 173 11.70 8.36 6.89
CA PRO A 173 11.16 9.52 6.18
C PRO A 173 9.98 9.21 5.26
N ARG A 174 9.85 7.97 4.80
CA ARG A 174 8.71 7.53 3.98
C ARG A 174 7.39 7.50 4.74
N PHE A 175 7.39 7.44 6.09
CA PHE A 175 6.15 7.37 6.85
C PHE A 175 5.24 8.56 6.55
N HIS A 176 5.68 9.78 6.84
CA HIS A 176 4.88 10.99 6.61
C HIS A 176 4.66 11.31 5.11
N LYS A 177 5.45 10.70 4.23
CA LYS A 177 5.29 10.81 2.77
C LYS A 177 4.28 9.80 2.22
N SER A 178 4.06 8.70 2.93
CA SER A 178 3.14 7.63 2.56
C SER A 178 1.79 7.72 3.25
N PHE A 179 1.74 8.33 4.45
CA PHE A 179 0.53 8.36 5.26
C PHE A 179 0.10 9.79 5.61
N THR A 180 -1.17 10.06 5.43
CA THR A 180 -1.83 11.24 5.98
C THR A 180 -2.20 10.94 7.44
N THR A 181 -1.79 11.83 8.33
CA THR A 181 -2.05 11.75 9.78
C THR A 181 -2.79 12.96 10.32
N GLN A 182 -3.06 13.95 9.47
CA GLN A 182 -3.75 15.19 9.85
C GLN A 182 -4.81 15.55 8.82
N TRP A 183 -5.97 16.03 9.28
CA TRP A 183 -7.07 16.50 8.44
C TRP A 183 -7.62 17.80 8.98
N ASN A 184 -7.88 18.75 8.09
CA ASN A 184 -8.54 19.98 8.42
C ASN A 184 -10.06 19.87 8.22
N ALA A 185 -10.81 20.63 8.99
CA ALA A 185 -12.25 20.70 8.87
C ALA A 185 -12.66 21.27 7.50
N ASN A 186 -13.55 20.60 6.81
CA ASN A 186 -14.14 21.06 5.53
C ASN A 186 -15.50 21.74 5.72
N ARG A 187 -15.94 21.87 6.96
CA ARG A 187 -17.16 22.57 7.40
C ARG A 187 -17.03 22.97 8.87
N ASN A 188 -17.91 23.85 9.31
CA ASN A 188 -18.02 24.18 10.73
C ASN A 188 -18.59 22.99 11.51
N TYR A 189 -18.03 22.75 12.68
CA TYR A 189 -18.44 21.70 13.60
C TYR A 189 -18.49 22.27 15.03
N GLU A 190 -19.45 21.85 15.82
CA GLU A 190 -19.59 22.20 17.22
C GLU A 190 -19.58 20.91 18.06
N TRP A 191 -18.74 20.87 19.08
CA TRP A 191 -18.66 19.73 19.98
C TRP A 191 -19.94 19.59 20.79
N ASP A 192 -20.52 18.39 20.78
CA ASP A 192 -21.67 18.01 21.56
C ASP A 192 -21.31 16.98 22.66
N GLU A 193 -22.29 16.67 23.53
CA GLU A 193 -22.12 15.69 24.61
C GLU A 193 -21.75 14.31 24.08
N SER A 194 -22.31 13.88 22.97
CA SER A 194 -22.03 12.58 22.38
C SER A 194 -20.57 12.48 21.92
N SER A 195 -20.09 13.45 21.18
CA SER A 195 -18.70 13.51 20.71
C SER A 195 -17.73 13.63 21.89
N LYS A 196 -18.04 14.47 22.88
CA LYS A 196 -17.26 14.57 24.12
C LYS A 196 -17.08 13.21 24.77
N ASN A 197 -18.16 12.49 24.99
CA ASN A 197 -18.13 11.17 25.65
C ASN A 197 -17.43 10.11 24.81
N ASN A 198 -17.68 10.08 23.50
CA ASN A 198 -17.06 9.12 22.57
C ASN A 198 -15.52 9.25 22.52
N PHE A 199 -15.00 10.45 22.71
CA PHE A 199 -13.57 10.72 22.60
C PHE A 199 -12.90 11.12 23.93
N GLY A 200 -13.62 11.00 25.06
CA GLY A 200 -13.07 11.24 26.39
C GLY A 200 -12.57 12.67 26.59
N LYS A 201 -13.27 13.66 26.03
CA LYS A 201 -12.96 15.07 26.19
C LYS A 201 -13.52 15.61 27.52
N GLU A 202 -12.92 16.70 28.01
CA GLU A 202 -13.43 17.39 29.19
C GLU A 202 -14.77 18.13 28.91
N ASP A 203 -15.55 18.44 29.96
CA ASP A 203 -16.85 19.10 29.82
C ASP A 203 -16.77 20.47 29.14
N ALA A 204 -15.68 21.20 29.37
CA ALA A 204 -15.46 22.52 28.77
C ALA A 204 -15.32 22.50 27.23
N ILE A 205 -15.26 21.32 26.59
CA ILE A 205 -15.22 21.21 25.13
C ILE A 205 -16.59 21.44 24.50
N VAL A 206 -17.68 21.10 25.19
CA VAL A 206 -19.04 21.22 24.66
C VAL A 206 -19.35 22.65 24.29
N GLY A 207 -19.86 22.83 23.08
CA GLY A 207 -20.12 24.15 22.49
C GLY A 207 -18.91 24.83 21.84
N LYS A 208 -17.69 24.31 21.99
CA LYS A 208 -16.54 24.81 21.23
C LYS A 208 -16.68 24.47 19.75
N LYS A 209 -16.23 25.38 18.90
CA LYS A 209 -16.40 25.30 17.44
C LYS A 209 -15.08 25.06 16.73
N LEU A 210 -15.11 24.21 15.73
CA LEU A 210 -14.11 24.13 14.67
C LEU A 210 -14.68 24.86 13.44
N ASN A 211 -13.92 25.75 12.85
CA ASN A 211 -14.29 26.41 11.61
C ASN A 211 -13.69 25.66 10.42
N THR A 212 -14.24 25.85 9.25
CA THR A 212 -13.66 25.33 8.00
C THR A 212 -12.21 25.79 7.88
N GLY A 213 -11.30 24.84 7.67
CA GLY A 213 -9.86 25.07 7.59
C GLY A 213 -9.08 24.83 8.89
N ASP A 214 -9.75 24.80 10.06
CA ASP A 214 -9.12 24.46 11.32
C ASP A 214 -8.64 23.00 11.32
N LEU A 215 -7.57 22.69 12.08
CA LEU A 215 -7.17 21.32 12.33
C LEU A 215 -8.30 20.57 13.04
N ALA A 216 -8.77 19.48 12.42
CA ALA A 216 -9.89 18.70 12.95
C ALA A 216 -9.44 17.40 13.60
N ILE A 217 -8.51 16.67 12.95
CA ILE A 217 -8.00 15.38 13.42
C ILE A 217 -6.48 15.36 13.29
N LYS A 218 -5.80 14.91 14.33
CA LYS A 218 -4.37 14.63 14.32
C LYS A 218 -4.12 13.27 14.96
N ILE A 219 -3.51 12.37 14.20
CA ILE A 219 -3.00 11.08 14.68
C ILE A 219 -1.52 11.29 15.04
N VAL A 220 -1.14 10.87 16.22
CA VAL A 220 0.24 11.01 16.72
C VAL A 220 0.88 9.66 16.96
N MET A 221 2.11 9.53 16.44
CA MET A 221 2.95 8.35 16.64
C MET A 221 3.91 8.61 17.82
N PRO A 222 4.28 7.59 18.59
CA PRO A 222 5.23 7.76 19.72
C PRO A 222 6.57 8.37 19.32
N GLN A 223 6.95 8.30 18.04
CA GLN A 223 8.19 8.83 17.47
C GLN A 223 8.07 10.26 16.95
N ASP A 224 6.87 10.83 16.92
CA ASP A 224 6.69 12.23 16.50
C ASP A 224 7.35 13.18 17.52
N ALA A 225 8.03 14.19 17.04
CA ALA A 225 8.75 15.14 17.89
C ALA A 225 7.85 15.88 18.88
N ASP A 226 6.58 16.07 18.52
CA ASP A 226 5.57 16.74 19.35
C ASP A 226 4.62 15.77 20.08
N TYR A 227 4.89 14.46 20.06
CA TYR A 227 4.03 13.42 20.63
C TYR A 227 3.57 13.74 22.06
N ALA A 228 4.52 13.96 22.99
CA ALA A 228 4.20 14.22 24.39
C ALA A 228 3.35 15.49 24.57
N ALA A 229 3.65 16.54 23.80
CA ALA A 229 2.93 17.80 23.84
C ALA A 229 1.49 17.64 23.29
N GLU A 230 1.30 16.85 22.26
CA GLU A 230 -0.04 16.57 21.70
C GLU A 230 -0.85 15.67 22.65
N VAL A 231 -0.26 14.59 23.15
CA VAL A 231 -0.96 13.68 24.09
C VAL A 231 -1.40 14.42 25.35
N SER A 232 -0.60 15.37 25.86
CA SER A 232 -0.97 16.18 27.04
C SER A 232 -2.22 17.05 26.82
N LYS A 233 -2.51 17.43 25.58
CA LYS A 233 -3.70 18.23 25.20
C LYS A 233 -4.90 17.38 24.78
N LYS A 234 -4.80 16.06 24.83
CA LYS A 234 -5.81 15.17 24.24
C LYS A 234 -7.23 15.43 24.69
N VAL A 235 -7.42 15.74 25.98
CA VAL A 235 -8.75 15.98 26.55
C VAL A 235 -9.24 17.42 26.36
N THR A 236 -8.33 18.41 26.24
CA THR A 236 -8.63 19.83 26.23
C THR A 236 -8.65 20.47 24.83
N ALA A 237 -7.90 19.88 23.89
CA ALA A 237 -7.77 20.44 22.53
C ALA A 237 -9.10 20.49 21.80
N ASN A 238 -9.33 21.58 21.04
CA ASN A 238 -10.52 21.79 20.22
C ASN A 238 -10.54 20.93 18.93
N TYR A 239 -9.64 20.00 18.77
CA TYR A 239 -9.57 19.03 17.68
C TYR A 239 -9.37 17.62 18.25
N LEU A 240 -9.64 16.61 17.42
CA LEU A 240 -9.46 15.21 17.84
C LEU A 240 -8.00 14.82 17.74
N ILE A 241 -7.39 14.48 18.88
CA ILE A 241 -6.07 13.88 18.94
C ILE A 241 -6.25 12.37 19.13
N VAL A 242 -5.67 11.60 18.23
CA VAL A 242 -5.67 10.13 18.25
C VAL A 242 -4.25 9.68 18.54
N ASP A 243 -4.02 9.17 19.74
CA ASP A 243 -2.77 8.51 20.08
C ASP A 243 -2.72 7.13 19.41
N TYR A 244 -1.56 6.77 18.83
CA TYR A 244 -1.31 5.42 18.34
C TYR A 244 -1.80 4.34 19.33
N LYS A 245 -1.56 4.54 20.63
CA LYS A 245 -1.96 3.62 21.72
C LYS A 245 -3.47 3.55 21.97
N ASP A 246 -4.25 4.45 21.37
CA ASP A 246 -5.72 4.34 21.40
C ASP A 246 -6.24 3.30 20.43
N VAL A 247 -5.47 3.02 19.39
CA VAL A 247 -5.86 2.19 18.25
C VAL A 247 -5.18 0.83 18.28
N TYR A 248 -3.92 0.77 18.70
CA TYR A 248 -3.11 -0.45 18.67
C TYR A 248 -2.67 -0.90 20.06
N ASP A 249 -2.84 -2.18 20.31
CA ASP A 249 -2.39 -2.84 21.55
C ASP A 249 -1.02 -3.49 21.32
N ASP A 250 0.02 -2.92 21.96
CA ASP A 250 1.39 -3.42 21.82
C ASP A 250 1.57 -4.85 22.40
N ALA A 251 0.80 -5.20 23.44
CA ALA A 251 0.91 -6.51 24.06
C ALA A 251 0.36 -7.63 23.18
N ASN A 252 -0.79 -7.37 22.55
CA ASN A 252 -1.50 -8.34 21.71
C ASN A 252 -1.24 -8.14 20.21
N LYS A 253 -0.53 -7.07 19.84
CA LYS A 253 -0.24 -6.68 18.44
C LYS A 253 -1.49 -6.56 17.58
N ASN A 254 -2.55 -6.07 18.16
CA ASN A 254 -3.87 -6.05 17.58
C ASN A 254 -4.52 -4.66 17.66
N VAL A 255 -5.61 -4.48 16.91
CA VAL A 255 -6.44 -3.28 17.01
C VAL A 255 -7.34 -3.36 18.25
N ILE A 256 -7.36 -2.30 19.04
CA ILE A 256 -8.26 -2.19 20.21
C ILE A 256 -9.67 -1.90 19.70
N THR A 257 -10.56 -2.87 19.79
CA THR A 257 -11.94 -2.75 19.30
C THR A 257 -12.89 -2.20 20.35
N GLU A 258 -12.61 -2.42 21.62
CA GLU A 258 -13.47 -2.03 22.74
C GLU A 258 -12.69 -1.23 23.80
N ARG A 259 -13.36 -0.29 24.45
CA ARG A 259 -12.90 0.43 25.62
C ARG A 259 -13.99 0.47 26.69
N GLY A 260 -13.70 -0.08 27.86
CA GLY A 260 -14.70 -0.21 28.93
C GLY A 260 -15.89 -1.05 28.46
N ALA A 261 -17.11 -0.51 28.58
CA ALA A 261 -18.34 -1.18 28.18
C ALA A 261 -18.79 -0.83 26.74
N GLY A 262 -17.99 -0.11 25.96
CA GLY A 262 -18.38 0.42 24.67
C GLY A 262 -17.36 0.24 23.56
N GLU A 263 -17.79 0.59 22.35
CA GLU A 263 -16.96 0.57 21.16
C GLU A 263 -15.83 1.60 21.28
N ASN A 264 -14.61 1.19 20.92
CA ASN A 264 -13.49 2.13 20.81
C ASN A 264 -13.63 2.98 19.55
N MET A 265 -14.12 4.21 19.69
CA MET A 265 -14.31 5.12 18.57
C MET A 265 -12.99 5.55 17.91
N PHE A 266 -11.86 5.52 18.62
CA PHE A 266 -10.55 5.85 18.06
C PHE A 266 -10.10 4.87 16.96
N ARG A 267 -10.55 3.61 16.99
CA ARG A 267 -10.18 2.60 15.98
C ARG A 267 -10.54 2.95 14.54
N TYR A 268 -11.44 3.93 14.35
CA TYR A 268 -11.81 4.41 13.02
C TYR A 268 -10.81 5.39 12.43
N PHE A 269 -9.85 5.88 13.23
CA PHE A 269 -8.86 6.88 12.85
C PHE A 269 -7.47 6.26 12.88
N TYR A 270 -6.89 6.05 11.72
CA TYR A 270 -5.57 5.46 11.55
C TYR A 270 -4.79 6.18 10.44
N PRO A 271 -3.45 6.09 10.42
CA PRO A 271 -2.66 6.67 9.35
C PRO A 271 -3.15 6.19 7.99
N SER A 272 -3.61 7.11 7.15
CA SER A 272 -4.24 6.79 5.87
C SER A 272 -3.22 6.86 4.74
N LEU A 273 -3.04 5.74 4.02
CA LEU A 273 -2.09 5.68 2.92
C LEU A 273 -2.49 6.66 1.81
N ASN A 274 -1.57 7.55 1.42
CA ASN A 274 -1.82 8.63 0.47
C ASN A 274 -1.14 8.46 -0.90
N LYS A 275 -0.42 7.37 -1.12
CA LYS A 275 0.28 7.09 -2.41
C LYS A 275 -0.62 7.19 -3.64
N HIS A 276 -1.90 6.92 -3.48
CA HIS A 276 -2.88 6.95 -4.56
C HIS A 276 -3.73 8.21 -4.53
N ASN A 277 -3.41 9.16 -3.64
CA ASN A 277 -4.19 10.37 -3.48
C ASN A 277 -4.09 11.26 -4.71
N SER A 278 -5.16 12.00 -5.00
CA SER A 278 -5.22 12.95 -6.11
C SER A 278 -6.00 14.18 -5.72
N SER A 279 -5.51 15.33 -6.15
CA SER A 279 -6.26 16.59 -6.07
C SER A 279 -7.37 16.66 -7.14
N ASN A 280 -7.26 15.86 -8.20
CA ASN A 280 -8.13 15.85 -9.36
C ASN A 280 -9.11 14.67 -9.33
N TYR A 281 -10.21 14.86 -8.64
CA TYR A 281 -11.31 13.88 -8.66
C TYR A 281 -12.26 14.13 -9.81
N TYR A 282 -12.58 13.06 -10.55
CA TYR A 282 -13.62 13.13 -11.55
C TYR A 282 -14.99 13.16 -10.85
N VAL A 283 -15.73 14.23 -11.08
CA VAL A 283 -17.10 14.41 -10.59
C VAL A 283 -18.06 14.14 -11.77
N ALA A 284 -18.66 12.96 -11.81
CA ALA A 284 -19.46 12.53 -12.98
C ALA A 284 -20.78 13.26 -13.14
N ASN A 285 -21.26 13.99 -12.14
CA ASN A 285 -22.54 14.68 -12.20
C ASN A 285 -22.67 15.81 -11.17
N ALA A 286 -23.75 16.61 -11.30
CA ALA A 286 -24.05 17.71 -10.42
C ALA A 286 -24.24 17.35 -8.93
N SER A 287 -24.36 16.06 -8.59
CA SER A 287 -24.49 15.59 -7.21
C SER A 287 -23.16 15.57 -6.44
N LYS A 288 -22.07 16.04 -7.05
CA LYS A 288 -20.74 16.15 -6.43
C LYS A 288 -20.23 14.85 -5.78
N LYS A 289 -20.65 13.69 -6.27
CA LYS A 289 -20.14 12.39 -5.83
C LYS A 289 -18.74 12.20 -6.38
N ARG A 290 -17.81 11.94 -5.48
CA ARG A 290 -16.45 11.53 -5.83
C ARG A 290 -16.49 10.15 -6.50
N ASN A 291 -16.13 10.07 -7.77
CA ASN A 291 -16.18 8.82 -8.54
C ASN A 291 -14.81 8.17 -8.73
N GLY A 292 -13.76 8.72 -8.14
CA GLY A 292 -12.37 8.29 -8.30
C GLY A 292 -11.53 9.33 -9.05
N ASN A 293 -10.30 9.00 -9.33
CA ASN A 293 -9.34 9.88 -9.99
C ASN A 293 -8.77 9.25 -11.27
N LEU A 294 -7.95 10.01 -12.00
CA LEU A 294 -7.31 9.58 -13.25
C LEU A 294 -5.84 9.20 -13.08
N ASN A 295 -5.35 9.10 -11.84
CA ASN A 295 -3.96 8.73 -11.58
C ASN A 295 -3.72 7.29 -12.01
N ALA A 296 -2.63 7.07 -12.73
CA ALA A 296 -2.19 5.73 -13.10
C ALA A 296 -1.83 4.90 -11.87
N THR A 297 -2.08 3.60 -11.95
CA THR A 297 -1.63 2.61 -10.96
C THR A 297 -0.37 1.94 -11.49
N PHE A 298 0.68 1.89 -10.69
CA PHE A 298 1.93 1.23 -11.08
C PHE A 298 1.78 -0.28 -10.94
N ILE A 299 2.14 -1.01 -11.99
CA ILE A 299 2.16 -2.48 -12.00
C ILE A 299 3.49 -2.97 -11.47
N ILE A 300 4.57 -2.31 -11.88
CA ILE A 300 5.93 -2.57 -11.43
C ILE A 300 6.78 -1.31 -11.62
N ARG A 301 7.72 -1.06 -10.70
CA ARG A 301 8.63 0.09 -10.73
C ARG A 301 10.04 -0.28 -10.27
N MET A 302 11.00 0.61 -10.54
CA MET A 302 12.43 0.32 -10.32
C MET A 302 12.78 -0.08 -8.89
N ALA A 303 12.17 0.52 -7.87
CA ALA A 303 12.43 0.11 -6.50
C ALA A 303 12.08 -1.38 -6.25
N GLU A 304 11.02 -1.90 -6.87
CA GLU A 304 10.70 -3.33 -6.79
C GLU A 304 11.79 -4.19 -7.45
N ILE A 305 12.41 -3.72 -8.54
CA ILE A 305 13.49 -4.44 -9.22
C ILE A 305 14.71 -4.61 -8.31
N TYR A 306 15.10 -3.56 -7.58
CA TYR A 306 16.18 -3.69 -6.58
C TYR A 306 15.85 -4.74 -5.50
N LEU A 307 14.60 -4.80 -5.06
CA LEU A 307 14.17 -5.75 -4.03
C LEU A 307 14.01 -7.19 -4.59
N ILE A 308 13.68 -7.35 -5.88
CA ILE A 308 13.75 -8.63 -6.59
C ILE A 308 15.21 -9.11 -6.68
N ALA A 309 16.15 -8.23 -7.07
CA ALA A 309 17.57 -8.56 -7.11
C ALA A 309 18.10 -8.98 -5.73
N ALA A 310 17.69 -8.27 -4.67
CA ALA A 310 18.09 -8.62 -3.31
C ALA A 310 17.60 -10.02 -2.90
N GLU A 311 16.34 -10.34 -3.17
CA GLU A 311 15.79 -11.66 -2.84
C GLU A 311 16.41 -12.78 -3.66
N ALA A 312 16.59 -12.58 -4.96
CA ALA A 312 17.23 -13.56 -5.84
C ALA A 312 18.70 -13.79 -5.45
N ASP A 313 19.42 -12.73 -5.05
CA ASP A 313 20.81 -12.87 -4.57
C ASP A 313 20.91 -13.70 -3.27
N ILE A 314 19.90 -13.59 -2.38
CA ILE A 314 19.84 -14.43 -1.18
C ILE A 314 19.75 -15.92 -1.56
N TYR A 315 18.91 -16.27 -2.52
CA TYR A 315 18.75 -17.66 -2.93
C TYR A 315 19.97 -18.23 -3.67
N LEU A 316 20.66 -17.41 -4.49
CA LEU A 316 21.75 -17.86 -5.34
C LEU A 316 23.12 -17.72 -4.68
N ASN A 317 23.35 -16.63 -3.95
CA ASN A 317 24.66 -16.20 -3.49
C ASN A 317 24.73 -16.04 -1.96
N GLY A 318 23.75 -16.57 -1.23
CA GLY A 318 23.69 -16.40 0.22
C GLY A 318 23.51 -14.93 0.67
N GLY A 319 23.07 -14.04 -0.22
CA GLY A 319 22.82 -12.65 0.09
C GLY A 319 24.04 -11.73 0.08
N ALA A 320 25.12 -12.13 -0.59
CA ALA A 320 26.38 -11.38 -0.62
C ALA A 320 26.22 -9.91 -1.08
N ASN A 321 25.29 -9.65 -2.02
CA ASN A 321 25.00 -8.31 -2.54
C ASN A 321 23.62 -7.78 -2.09
N ALA A 322 22.80 -8.60 -1.45
CA ALA A 322 21.41 -8.29 -1.15
C ALA A 322 21.25 -6.99 -0.33
N MET A 323 22.10 -6.79 0.69
CA MET A 323 22.09 -5.58 1.50
C MET A 323 22.40 -4.32 0.67
N GLY A 324 23.27 -4.42 -0.33
CA GLY A 324 23.57 -3.33 -1.26
C GLY A 324 22.32 -2.90 -2.04
N TYR A 325 21.56 -3.84 -2.58
CA TYR A 325 20.31 -3.56 -3.29
C TYR A 325 19.24 -2.95 -2.38
N ILE A 326 19.06 -3.48 -1.18
CA ILE A 326 18.14 -2.92 -0.18
C ILE A 326 18.54 -1.48 0.16
N ASN A 327 19.83 -1.25 0.41
CA ASN A 327 20.31 0.06 0.81
C ASN A 327 20.23 1.13 -0.29
N LYS A 328 20.22 0.75 -1.57
CA LYS A 328 19.90 1.68 -2.66
C LYS A 328 18.48 2.26 -2.54
N VAL A 329 17.50 1.42 -2.23
CA VAL A 329 16.12 1.85 -2.00
C VAL A 329 16.03 2.74 -0.77
N ARG A 330 16.69 2.36 0.32
CA ARG A 330 16.72 3.13 1.58
C ARG A 330 17.42 4.47 1.43
N GLN A 331 18.55 4.51 0.75
CA GLN A 331 19.31 5.73 0.45
C GLN A 331 18.44 6.74 -0.33
N ARG A 332 17.74 6.27 -1.37
CA ARG A 332 16.81 7.11 -2.14
C ARG A 332 15.72 7.71 -1.25
N ALA A 333 15.23 6.94 -0.29
CA ALA A 333 14.19 7.36 0.66
C ALA A 333 14.71 8.29 1.77
N GLY A 334 16.03 8.46 1.91
CA GLY A 334 16.65 9.18 3.02
C GLY A 334 16.59 8.43 4.35
N ALA A 335 16.36 7.11 4.31
CA ALA A 335 16.28 6.26 5.49
C ALA A 335 17.67 5.77 5.93
N THR A 336 17.82 5.47 7.22
CA THR A 336 19.04 4.90 7.78
C THR A 336 19.40 3.60 7.09
N LEU A 337 20.65 3.45 6.63
CA LEU A 337 21.11 2.25 5.95
C LEU A 337 21.17 1.07 6.93
N LEU A 338 20.80 -0.10 6.45
CA LEU A 338 20.93 -1.34 7.22
C LEU A 338 22.35 -1.90 7.10
N THR A 339 22.77 -2.59 8.16
CA THR A 339 24.08 -3.27 8.26
C THR A 339 23.89 -4.76 8.51
N GLY A 340 24.96 -5.54 8.29
CA GLY A 340 24.95 -6.99 8.49
C GLY A 340 24.43 -7.76 7.28
N SER A 341 24.02 -9.01 7.49
CA SER A 341 23.55 -9.91 6.43
C SER A 341 22.05 -9.73 6.19
N ALA A 342 21.65 -9.71 4.92
CA ALA A 342 20.25 -9.68 4.54
C ALA A 342 19.65 -11.10 4.51
N SER A 343 18.40 -11.22 4.95
CA SER A 343 17.59 -12.41 4.84
C SER A 343 16.35 -12.12 3.99
N VAL A 344 15.62 -13.17 3.59
CA VAL A 344 14.32 -13.02 2.93
C VAL A 344 13.38 -12.15 3.76
N ARG A 345 13.41 -12.28 5.09
CA ARG A 345 12.59 -11.43 5.97
C ARG A 345 13.01 -9.96 5.89
N THR A 346 14.32 -9.69 5.82
CA THR A 346 14.83 -8.31 5.63
C THR A 346 14.29 -7.70 4.33
N VAL A 347 14.26 -8.47 3.25
CA VAL A 347 13.67 -8.03 1.97
C VAL A 347 12.17 -7.81 2.11
N LEU A 348 11.44 -8.73 2.74
CA LEU A 348 9.99 -8.59 2.95
C LEU A 348 9.63 -7.35 3.78
N ASP A 349 10.44 -7.05 4.78
CA ASP A 349 10.26 -5.86 5.62
C ASP A 349 10.50 -4.57 4.81
N GLU A 350 11.54 -4.55 3.96
CA GLU A 350 11.78 -3.41 3.08
C GLU A 350 10.70 -3.28 1.99
N ARG A 351 10.23 -4.40 1.43
CA ARG A 351 9.07 -4.41 0.53
C ARG A 351 7.81 -3.88 1.23
N GLY A 352 7.64 -4.18 2.51
CA GLY A 352 6.55 -3.63 3.33
C GLY A 352 6.59 -2.11 3.42
N ARG A 353 7.77 -1.52 3.69
CA ARG A 353 7.95 -0.05 3.75
C ARG A 353 7.79 0.61 2.37
N GLU A 354 8.48 0.07 1.39
CA GLU A 354 8.59 0.67 0.07
C GLU A 354 7.33 0.49 -0.79
N LEU A 355 6.76 -0.73 -0.79
CA LEU A 355 5.67 -1.14 -1.69
C LEU A 355 4.31 -1.23 -0.99
N CYS A 356 4.18 -0.70 0.22
CA CYS A 356 2.92 -0.62 0.95
C CYS A 356 1.81 -0.06 0.04
N GLY A 357 0.67 -0.76 -0.04
CA GLY A 357 -0.47 -0.37 -0.87
C GLY A 357 -0.34 -0.64 -2.38
N GLU A 358 0.78 -1.20 -2.85
CA GLU A 358 0.99 -1.52 -4.27
C GLU A 358 0.60 -2.97 -4.62
N TYR A 359 -0.20 -3.61 -3.76
CA TYR A 359 -0.81 -4.93 -3.96
C TYR A 359 0.16 -6.12 -4.15
N CYS A 360 1.42 -5.99 -3.72
CA CYS A 360 2.43 -7.03 -3.89
C CYS A 360 2.42 -8.07 -2.76
N ARG A 361 2.01 -7.69 -1.55
CA ARG A 361 2.27 -8.45 -0.30
C ARG A 361 1.77 -9.88 -0.29
N PHE A 362 0.56 -10.14 -0.81
CA PHE A 362 0.01 -11.49 -0.87
C PHE A 362 0.91 -12.46 -1.66
N TYR A 363 1.38 -12.00 -2.81
CA TYR A 363 2.26 -12.78 -3.68
C TYR A 363 3.64 -12.97 -3.06
N ASP A 364 4.17 -11.95 -2.37
CA ASP A 364 5.41 -12.03 -1.63
C ASP A 364 5.37 -13.11 -0.54
N LEU A 365 4.34 -13.07 0.30
CA LEU A 365 4.17 -14.03 1.40
C LEU A 365 3.95 -15.45 0.87
N LYS A 366 3.21 -15.59 -0.22
CA LYS A 366 2.95 -16.89 -0.84
C LYS A 366 4.23 -17.49 -1.42
N ARG A 367 4.99 -16.72 -2.21
CA ARG A 367 6.26 -17.13 -2.82
C ARG A 367 7.29 -17.57 -1.80
N THR A 368 7.43 -16.80 -0.72
CA THR A 368 8.44 -17.06 0.32
C THR A 368 8.01 -18.10 1.35
N GLY A 369 6.81 -18.66 1.24
CA GLY A 369 6.26 -19.61 2.21
C GLY A 369 5.75 -18.96 3.52
N MET A 370 5.98 -17.66 3.72
CA MET A 370 5.57 -16.96 4.95
C MET A 370 4.05 -16.92 5.15
N PHE A 371 3.28 -17.09 4.08
CA PHE A 371 1.82 -17.19 4.18
C PHE A 371 1.36 -18.48 4.88
N LYS A 372 2.21 -19.52 4.96
CA LYS A 372 1.95 -20.78 5.68
C LYS A 372 2.63 -20.80 7.05
N ASP A 373 3.47 -19.85 7.37
CA ASP A 373 4.16 -19.74 8.65
C ASP A 373 3.26 -19.03 9.67
N ASN A 374 2.62 -19.81 10.56
CA ASN A 374 1.73 -19.27 11.57
C ASN A 374 2.45 -18.32 12.55
N SER A 375 3.72 -18.57 12.86
CA SER A 375 4.49 -17.70 13.75
C SER A 375 4.75 -16.34 13.12
N TYR A 376 5.04 -16.32 11.82
CA TYR A 376 5.16 -15.11 11.05
C TYR A 376 3.82 -14.34 10.98
N LEU A 377 2.71 -15.04 10.70
CA LEU A 377 1.38 -14.43 10.66
C LEU A 377 0.96 -13.87 12.02
N GLN A 378 1.21 -14.60 13.11
CA GLN A 378 0.97 -14.10 14.47
C GLN A 378 1.74 -12.81 14.76
N ALA A 379 2.97 -12.71 14.31
CA ALA A 379 3.80 -11.52 14.50
C ALA A 379 3.37 -10.33 13.62
N THR A 380 2.85 -10.59 12.42
CA THR A 380 2.64 -9.56 11.39
C THR A 380 1.18 -9.20 11.15
N HIS A 381 0.27 -10.15 11.37
CA HIS A 381 -1.17 -10.00 11.16
C HIS A 381 -1.97 -10.97 12.04
N PRO A 382 -2.06 -10.73 13.36
CA PRO A 382 -2.67 -11.64 14.33
C PRO A 382 -4.13 -12.02 13.99
N ASP A 383 -4.92 -11.08 13.46
CA ASP A 383 -6.30 -11.35 13.05
C ASP A 383 -6.37 -12.35 11.91
N LEU A 384 -5.48 -12.25 10.93
CA LEU A 384 -5.38 -13.25 9.86
C LEU A 384 -4.95 -14.59 10.44
N ALA A 385 -3.94 -14.61 11.31
CA ALA A 385 -3.40 -15.83 11.91
C ALA A 385 -4.46 -16.62 12.71
N ARG A 386 -5.38 -15.91 13.35
CA ARG A 386 -6.49 -16.54 14.13
C ARG A 386 -7.38 -17.42 13.27
N TYR A 387 -7.63 -17.05 12.04
CA TYR A 387 -8.58 -17.73 11.14
C TYR A 387 -7.90 -18.46 10.00
N PHE A 388 -6.59 -18.28 9.85
CA PHE A 388 -5.84 -18.85 8.74
C PHE A 388 -5.71 -20.37 8.88
N LYS A 389 -5.91 -21.06 7.75
CA LYS A 389 -5.58 -22.47 7.59
C LYS A 389 -4.58 -22.61 6.44
N PRO A 390 -3.65 -23.58 6.48
CA PRO A 390 -2.65 -23.77 5.42
C PRO A 390 -3.24 -23.90 4.01
N GLU A 391 -4.46 -24.47 3.91
CA GLU A 391 -5.20 -24.63 2.66
C GLU A 391 -5.52 -23.30 1.99
N TYR A 392 -5.67 -22.22 2.77
CA TYR A 392 -5.98 -20.88 2.26
C TYR A 392 -4.84 -20.24 1.46
N ALA A 393 -3.67 -20.87 1.40
CA ALA A 393 -2.63 -20.51 0.45
C ALA A 393 -3.07 -20.74 -1.01
N LEU A 394 -4.04 -21.63 -1.23
CA LEU A 394 -4.76 -21.76 -2.50
C LEU A 394 -6.14 -21.10 -2.37
N ARG A 395 -6.63 -20.53 -3.45
CA ARG A 395 -8.00 -20.01 -3.50
C ARG A 395 -8.97 -21.11 -3.87
N PRO A 396 -10.22 -21.08 -3.39
CA PRO A 396 -11.23 -22.01 -3.87
C PRO A 396 -11.46 -21.84 -5.37
N ILE A 397 -11.68 -22.94 -6.06
CA ILE A 397 -12.20 -22.91 -7.41
C ILE A 397 -13.66 -22.46 -7.35
N SER A 398 -14.05 -21.53 -8.22
CA SER A 398 -15.40 -20.97 -8.23
C SER A 398 -16.48 -22.07 -8.33
N THR A 399 -17.48 -22.00 -7.47
CA THR A 399 -18.64 -22.90 -7.53
C THR A 399 -19.39 -22.83 -8.85
N THR A 400 -19.37 -21.70 -9.54
CA THR A 400 -19.90 -21.55 -10.90
C THR A 400 -19.19 -22.48 -11.89
N PHE A 401 -17.87 -22.63 -11.75
CA PHE A 401 -17.10 -23.54 -12.57
C PHE A 401 -17.36 -24.99 -12.18
N THR A 402 -17.20 -25.35 -10.88
CA THR A 402 -17.34 -26.73 -10.41
C THR A 402 -18.76 -27.28 -10.61
N ASN A 403 -19.80 -26.45 -10.52
CA ASN A 403 -21.18 -26.84 -10.79
C ASN A 403 -21.50 -26.95 -12.31
N GLY A 404 -20.66 -26.35 -13.15
CA GLY A 404 -20.86 -26.36 -14.61
C GLY A 404 -20.19 -27.52 -15.35
N ILE A 405 -19.43 -28.36 -14.67
CA ILE A 405 -18.68 -29.48 -15.26
C ILE A 405 -19.00 -30.80 -14.56
N ASN A 406 -18.84 -31.92 -15.30
CA ASN A 406 -18.94 -33.24 -14.71
C ASN A 406 -17.79 -33.45 -13.70
N ASN A 407 -18.08 -34.08 -12.56
CA ASN A 407 -17.12 -34.32 -11.49
C ASN A 407 -16.46 -33.04 -10.92
N GLY A 408 -17.17 -31.92 -10.93
CA GLY A 408 -16.59 -30.61 -10.52
C GLY A 408 -15.98 -30.60 -9.14
N ALA A 409 -16.45 -31.43 -8.21
CA ALA A 409 -15.88 -31.55 -6.87
C ALA A 409 -14.41 -32.05 -6.88
N GLU A 410 -14.00 -32.84 -7.89
CA GLU A 410 -12.64 -33.35 -8.05
C GLU A 410 -11.62 -32.25 -8.41
N TYR A 411 -12.12 -31.13 -8.95
CA TYR A 411 -11.29 -29.98 -9.31
C TYR A 411 -11.09 -29.00 -8.17
N GLN A 412 -11.83 -29.15 -7.07
CA GLN A 412 -11.69 -28.22 -5.96
C GLN A 412 -10.35 -28.38 -5.25
N ASN A 413 -9.75 -27.26 -4.85
CA ASN A 413 -8.55 -27.26 -4.06
C ASN A 413 -8.81 -27.90 -2.67
N PRO A 414 -7.83 -28.64 -2.10
CA PRO A 414 -7.98 -29.22 -0.78
C PRO A 414 -8.40 -28.21 0.29
N GLY A 415 -9.35 -28.57 1.14
CA GLY A 415 -9.82 -27.73 2.23
C GLY A 415 -11.06 -26.86 1.93
N TYR A 416 -11.60 -26.96 0.71
CA TYR A 416 -12.78 -26.24 0.27
C TYR A 416 -13.93 -27.15 -0.12
#